data_07937040d50f09c8133907e3d5831b3f
#
_entry.id   07937040d50f09c8133907e3d5831b3f
#
_cell.length_a   1.000
_cell.length_b   1.000
_cell.length_c   1.000
_cell.angle_alpha   90.00
_cell.angle_beta   90.00
_cell.angle_gamma   90.00
#
_symmetry.space_group_name_H-M   'P 1'
#
loop_
_entity.id
_entity.type
_entity.pdbx_description
1 polymer ?
#
loop_
_entity_poly.entity_id
_entity_poly.type
_entity_poly.pdbx_seq_one_letter_code
_entity_poly.pdbx_strand_id
1 'polypeptide(L)'
;MRARYAMSSVGYAARLNQDADVGGTLGEPEIWDAEDKVERGALALALIIKESVSSSTHTARHGCVIHTGAGISRACGIPDFRGPDGVWTRKARGLPPPECSIALDRAAPSATHQIIAALVRRGYVRQVVSCNVDCLHIKSGLASDKLCELHGNCFAERCETCGKEYVRDFEQLTVGFQLTGRHCLDGACGGRLRDQVLDWDDALPEVELKRAERESTHAYASIVLGSSLQIKPACDIPLRTTHLKRRRGVDDKYRGKLVIVNLQATVKDKKASLVIHAESDRVMRRVAQHLRLRIPEYIRVDRLRVKYEPSVASFAIRVVNIDDEDAPIPWLDRIDLRFSSPQDDVLLSSETVALKSPFVHHMQQLQLPVTDALLVVHMTFHFAEGCTERPVSKRHSMSLVKTEEVRYEFTTIVKRYEQENEEDDGQVSC
;
A
#
# COMPACT_ATOMS: atom_id res chain seq x y z
N MET A 1 15.42 3.57 -17.28
CA MET A 1 14.28 4.52 -17.26
C MET A 1 12.95 3.84 -17.56
N ARG A 2 12.75 3.10 -18.67
CA ARG A 2 11.44 2.49 -19.01
C ARG A 2 10.86 1.56 -17.93
N ALA A 3 11.66 0.77 -17.21
CA ALA A 3 11.20 -0.14 -16.16
C ALA A 3 10.67 0.59 -14.91
N ARG A 4 11.25 1.75 -14.54
CA ARG A 4 10.79 2.55 -13.38
C ARG A 4 9.41 3.17 -13.59
N TYR A 5 9.06 3.56 -14.84
CA TYR A 5 7.73 4.10 -15.14
C TYR A 5 6.63 3.05 -15.13
N ALA A 6 6.95 1.79 -15.46
CA ALA A 6 5.96 0.73 -15.49
C ALA A 6 5.37 0.42 -14.09
N MET A 7 6.13 0.63 -13.03
CA MET A 7 5.79 0.30 -11.64
C MET A 7 5.49 1.56 -10.80
N SER A 8 4.65 2.45 -11.31
CA SER A 8 4.32 3.73 -10.66
C SER A 8 2.90 4.16 -10.97
N SER A 9 2.37 5.17 -10.26
CA SER A 9 1.06 5.75 -10.59
C SER A 9 0.99 6.26 -12.03
N VAL A 10 2.12 6.70 -12.60
CA VAL A 10 2.25 7.08 -14.01
C VAL A 10 2.12 5.85 -14.92
N GLY A 11 2.78 4.74 -14.57
CA GLY A 11 2.67 3.48 -15.29
C GLY A 11 1.25 2.90 -15.23
N TYR A 12 0.59 2.96 -14.07
CA TYR A 12 -0.82 2.62 -13.92
C TYR A 12 -1.69 3.45 -14.86
N ALA A 13 -1.55 4.78 -14.81
CA ALA A 13 -2.32 5.70 -15.65
C ALA A 13 -2.11 5.45 -17.16
N ALA A 14 -0.91 5.04 -17.57
CA ALA A 14 -0.61 4.73 -18.97
C ALA A 14 -1.24 3.42 -19.47
N ARG A 15 -1.64 2.52 -18.55
CA ARG A 15 -2.31 1.25 -18.88
C ARG A 15 -3.83 1.37 -19.00
N LEU A 16 -4.42 2.42 -18.43
CA LEU A 16 -5.85 2.70 -18.55
C LEU A 16 -6.21 3.09 -19.98
N ASN A 17 -7.48 2.94 -20.33
CA ASN A 17 -8.00 3.41 -21.61
C ASN A 17 -7.67 4.90 -21.81
N GLN A 18 -6.84 5.20 -22.82
CA GLN A 18 -6.30 6.54 -23.06
C GLN A 18 -7.32 7.48 -23.73
N ASP A 19 -8.37 6.93 -24.32
CA ASP A 19 -9.44 7.67 -25.01
C ASP A 19 -10.60 8.02 -24.05
N ALA A 20 -10.59 7.46 -22.84
CA ALA A 20 -11.62 7.73 -21.86
C ALA A 20 -11.55 9.18 -21.34
N ASP A 21 -12.72 9.78 -21.12
CA ASP A 21 -12.80 11.06 -20.40
C ASP A 21 -12.46 10.85 -18.92
N VAL A 22 -11.35 11.44 -18.48
CA VAL A 22 -10.93 11.36 -17.08
C VAL A 22 -11.88 12.08 -16.12
N GLY A 23 -12.81 12.85 -16.62
CA GLY A 23 -13.84 13.57 -15.88
C GLY A 23 -13.33 14.60 -14.88
N GLY A 24 -14.21 15.50 -14.48
CA GLY A 24 -13.96 16.49 -13.44
C GLY A 24 -12.99 17.62 -13.84
N THR A 25 -12.56 18.40 -12.87
CA THR A 25 -11.65 19.57 -13.03
C THR A 25 -10.22 19.14 -12.72
N LEU A 26 -9.28 19.64 -13.53
CA LEU A 26 -7.85 19.33 -13.41
C LEU A 26 -7.06 20.58 -13.07
N GLY A 27 -6.03 20.43 -12.22
CA GLY A 27 -5.05 21.47 -11.97
C GLY A 27 -5.56 22.68 -11.17
N GLU A 28 -6.63 22.52 -10.42
CA GLU A 28 -7.10 23.55 -9.50
C GLU A 28 -5.99 23.93 -8.51
N PRO A 29 -5.90 25.23 -8.11
CA PRO A 29 -4.89 25.69 -7.19
C PRO A 29 -5.00 25.02 -5.82
N GLU A 30 -3.85 24.82 -5.17
CA GLU A 30 -3.79 24.38 -3.78
C GLU A 30 -4.04 25.58 -2.86
N ILE A 31 -4.80 25.34 -1.81
CA ILE A 31 -5.11 26.27 -0.73
C ILE A 31 -4.37 25.80 0.52
N TRP A 32 -3.71 26.73 1.19
CA TRP A 32 -2.95 26.44 2.40
C TRP A 32 -3.51 27.24 3.56
N ASP A 33 -4.17 26.54 4.48
CA ASP A 33 -4.65 27.16 5.71
C ASP A 33 -3.47 27.58 6.62
N ALA A 34 -3.62 28.68 7.32
CA ALA A 34 -2.65 29.12 8.32
C ALA A 34 -2.54 28.11 9.47
N GLU A 35 -1.39 28.06 10.13
CA GLU A 35 -1.04 27.05 11.15
C GLU A 35 -2.09 26.96 12.25
N ASP A 36 -2.53 28.11 12.78
CA ASP A 36 -3.54 28.18 13.82
C ASP A 36 -4.91 27.64 13.39
N LYS A 37 -5.25 27.78 12.09
CA LYS A 37 -6.48 27.20 11.52
C LYS A 37 -6.35 25.69 11.37
N VAL A 38 -5.18 25.19 10.95
CA VAL A 38 -4.91 23.76 10.86
C VAL A 38 -5.00 23.13 12.25
N GLU A 39 -4.40 23.75 13.27
CA GLU A 39 -4.41 23.25 14.64
C GLU A 39 -5.85 23.19 15.21
N ARG A 40 -6.62 24.27 15.08
CA ARG A 40 -8.03 24.28 15.50
C ARG A 40 -8.86 23.24 14.74
N GLY A 41 -8.59 23.07 13.44
CA GLY A 41 -9.25 22.09 12.60
C GLY A 41 -8.93 20.65 13.03
N ALA A 42 -7.68 20.35 13.33
CA ALA A 42 -7.23 19.05 13.82
C ALA A 42 -7.82 18.71 15.20
N LEU A 43 -7.86 19.67 16.11
CA LEU A 43 -8.53 19.51 17.40
C LEU A 43 -10.03 19.24 17.22
N ALA A 44 -10.72 19.99 16.36
CA ALA A 44 -12.14 19.77 16.07
C ALA A 44 -12.39 18.38 15.48
N LEU A 45 -11.53 17.91 14.57
CA LEU A 45 -11.61 16.56 13.99
C LEU A 45 -11.37 15.50 15.07
N ALA A 46 -10.39 15.67 15.95
CA ALA A 46 -10.13 14.74 17.05
C ALA A 46 -11.34 14.64 18.01
N LEU A 47 -12.01 15.77 18.29
CA LEU A 47 -13.24 15.78 19.09
C LEU A 47 -14.37 15.02 18.38
N ILE A 48 -14.58 15.24 17.08
CA ILE A 48 -15.57 14.50 16.27
C ILE A 48 -15.29 12.98 16.33
N ILE A 49 -14.03 12.56 16.24
CA ILE A 49 -13.63 11.16 16.32
C ILE A 49 -13.94 10.59 17.72
N LYS A 50 -13.63 11.30 18.80
CA LYS A 50 -13.95 10.89 20.18
C LYS A 50 -15.45 10.79 20.39
N GLU A 51 -16.22 11.78 19.95
CA GLU A 51 -17.67 11.79 20.06
C GLU A 51 -18.31 10.61 19.33
N SER A 52 -17.75 10.18 18.20
CA SER A 52 -18.30 9.11 17.36
C SER A 52 -18.44 7.76 18.07
N VAL A 53 -17.69 7.53 19.12
CA VAL A 53 -17.68 6.28 19.90
C VAL A 53 -18.20 6.46 21.34
N SER A 54 -18.63 7.67 21.70
CA SER A 54 -19.17 7.95 23.02
C SER A 54 -20.57 7.36 23.20
N SER A 55 -20.79 6.63 24.26
CA SER A 55 -22.09 6.06 24.62
C SER A 55 -23.17 7.08 24.99
N SER A 56 -22.80 8.37 25.16
CA SER A 56 -23.73 9.46 25.44
C SER A 56 -24.49 9.96 24.21
N THR A 57 -24.10 9.53 23.01
CA THR A 57 -24.82 9.87 21.79
C THR A 57 -26.00 8.93 21.60
N HIS A 58 -27.23 9.39 21.88
CA HIS A 58 -28.49 8.67 21.66
C HIS A 58 -28.83 8.49 20.16
N THR A 59 -27.83 8.40 19.29
CA THR A 59 -28.01 8.23 17.85
C THR A 59 -27.71 6.80 17.45
N ALA A 60 -28.47 6.26 16.50
CA ALA A 60 -28.20 4.97 15.87
C ALA A 60 -26.90 4.97 15.04
N ARG A 61 -26.11 6.07 15.05
CA ARG A 61 -24.88 6.28 14.31
C ARG A 61 -23.69 6.15 15.24
N HIS A 62 -22.71 5.38 14.84
CA HIS A 62 -21.53 5.06 15.65
C HIS A 62 -20.27 4.97 14.80
N GLY A 63 -19.14 5.44 15.33
CA GLY A 63 -17.85 5.40 14.68
C GLY A 63 -17.75 6.27 13.42
N CYS A 64 -16.56 6.38 12.89
CA CYS A 64 -16.27 7.12 11.67
C CYS A 64 -16.07 6.17 10.47
N VAL A 65 -16.30 6.69 9.25
CA VAL A 65 -15.81 6.12 7.99
C VAL A 65 -14.82 7.09 7.39
N ILE A 66 -13.66 6.58 7.00
CA ILE A 66 -12.63 7.39 6.34
C ILE A 66 -12.65 7.09 4.84
N HIS A 67 -12.66 8.15 4.03
CA HIS A 67 -12.60 8.09 2.57
C HIS A 67 -11.26 8.65 2.10
N THR A 68 -10.48 7.91 1.33
CA THR A 68 -9.15 8.31 0.92
C THR A 68 -9.00 8.42 -0.60
N GLY A 69 -8.16 9.37 -1.03
CA GLY A 69 -7.74 9.53 -2.42
C GLY A 69 -6.23 9.71 -2.52
N ALA A 70 -5.72 9.90 -3.75
CA ALA A 70 -4.29 9.92 -4.06
C ALA A 70 -3.49 10.97 -3.28
N GLY A 71 -4.13 12.02 -2.78
CA GLY A 71 -3.47 13.06 -1.98
C GLY A 71 -2.79 12.55 -0.72
N ILE A 72 -3.25 11.43 -0.11
CA ILE A 72 -2.58 10.84 1.07
C ILE A 72 -1.30 10.08 0.71
N SER A 73 -1.09 9.76 -0.57
CA SER A 73 0.07 9.01 -1.05
C SER A 73 1.19 9.90 -1.59
N ARG A 74 0.96 11.22 -1.71
CA ARG A 74 2.01 12.17 -2.13
C ARG A 74 3.22 12.15 -1.20
N ALA A 75 2.98 12.07 0.11
CA ALA A 75 4.04 11.94 1.11
C ALA A 75 4.83 10.61 1.02
N CYS A 76 4.36 9.66 0.20
CA CYS A 76 5.02 8.40 -0.10
C CYS A 76 5.86 8.46 -1.38
N GLY A 77 5.94 9.61 -2.05
CA GLY A 77 6.62 9.77 -3.34
C GLY A 77 5.78 9.35 -4.56
N ILE A 78 4.47 9.15 -4.37
CA ILE A 78 3.53 8.77 -5.44
C ILE A 78 2.78 10.03 -5.89
N PRO A 79 2.92 10.47 -7.16
CA PRO A 79 2.16 11.60 -7.69
C PRO A 79 0.65 11.38 -7.62
N ASP A 80 -0.09 12.45 -7.34
CA ASP A 80 -1.53 12.44 -7.48
C ASP A 80 -1.96 12.57 -8.95
N PHE A 81 -3.26 12.53 -9.20
CA PHE A 81 -3.80 12.56 -10.57
C PHE A 81 -4.28 13.93 -11.01
N ARG A 82 -4.87 14.75 -10.12
CA ARG A 82 -5.62 15.98 -10.45
C ARG A 82 -5.06 17.25 -9.81
N GLY A 83 -4.03 17.14 -8.99
CA GLY A 83 -3.31 18.29 -8.45
C GLY A 83 -2.65 19.13 -9.55
N PRO A 84 -2.06 20.30 -9.22
CA PRO A 84 -1.41 21.18 -10.20
C PRO A 84 -0.37 20.49 -11.07
N ASP A 85 0.35 19.52 -10.51
CA ASP A 85 1.35 18.68 -11.17
C ASP A 85 0.91 17.19 -11.28
N GLY A 86 -0.38 16.92 -11.13
CA GLY A 86 -0.95 15.58 -11.20
C GLY A 86 -0.84 14.96 -12.59
N VAL A 87 -0.91 13.61 -12.64
CA VAL A 87 -0.71 12.84 -13.86
C VAL A 87 -1.66 13.30 -14.99
N TRP A 88 -2.96 13.41 -14.71
CA TRP A 88 -3.94 13.85 -15.70
C TRP A 88 -3.83 15.33 -16.04
N THR A 89 -3.49 16.17 -15.06
CA THR A 89 -3.28 17.60 -15.27
C THR A 89 -2.13 17.85 -16.24
N ARG A 90 -1.00 17.18 -16.05
CA ARG A 90 0.15 17.29 -16.96
C ARG A 90 -0.17 16.73 -18.34
N LYS A 91 -0.86 15.57 -18.42
CA LYS A 91 -1.32 14.99 -19.69
C LYS A 91 -2.21 15.98 -20.45
N ALA A 92 -3.21 16.58 -19.80
CA ALA A 92 -4.11 17.55 -20.42
C ALA A 92 -3.40 18.82 -20.92
N ARG A 93 -2.26 19.19 -20.31
CA ARG A 93 -1.41 20.31 -20.71
C ARG A 93 -0.34 19.93 -21.76
N GLY A 94 -0.31 18.68 -22.22
CA GLY A 94 0.73 18.18 -23.14
C GLY A 94 2.13 18.13 -22.54
N LEU A 95 2.25 18.11 -21.19
CA LEU A 95 3.49 18.05 -20.48
C LEU A 95 3.90 16.58 -20.24
N PRO A 96 5.21 16.29 -20.10
CA PRO A 96 5.66 14.97 -19.71
C PRO A 96 5.05 14.56 -18.35
N PRO A 97 4.86 13.26 -18.10
CA PRO A 97 4.31 12.82 -16.81
C PRO A 97 5.20 13.28 -15.64
N PRO A 98 4.63 13.39 -14.43
CA PRO A 98 5.43 13.78 -13.27
C PRO A 98 6.51 12.73 -12.97
N GLU A 99 7.61 13.17 -12.36
CA GLU A 99 8.62 12.24 -11.86
C GLU A 99 8.08 11.43 -10.71
N CYS A 100 8.29 10.11 -10.77
CA CYS A 100 8.02 9.20 -9.67
C CYS A 100 9.32 8.95 -8.92
N SER A 101 9.38 9.41 -7.68
CA SER A 101 10.57 9.23 -6.84
C SER A 101 10.73 7.79 -6.34
N ILE A 102 9.65 6.99 -6.38
CA ILE A 102 9.65 5.62 -5.88
C ILE A 102 8.74 4.72 -6.72
N ALA A 103 9.10 3.46 -6.88
CA ALA A 103 8.22 2.44 -7.44
C ALA A 103 7.13 2.05 -6.42
N LEU A 104 5.92 1.71 -6.89
CA LEU A 104 4.78 1.40 -6.02
C LEU A 104 5.06 0.24 -5.06
N ASP A 105 5.78 -0.79 -5.52
CA ASP A 105 6.17 -1.94 -4.69
C ASP A 105 7.13 -1.55 -3.55
N ARG A 106 7.93 -0.48 -3.74
CA ARG A 106 8.88 0.06 -2.73
C ARG A 106 8.28 1.14 -1.85
N ALA A 107 7.14 1.73 -2.23
CA ALA A 107 6.51 2.79 -1.47
C ALA A 107 6.12 2.31 -0.05
N ALA A 108 6.49 3.12 0.94
CA ALA A 108 6.12 2.94 2.33
C ALA A 108 4.87 3.77 2.66
N PRO A 109 3.95 3.27 3.51
CA PRO A 109 2.80 4.03 3.96
C PRO A 109 3.18 5.40 4.52
N SER A 110 2.32 6.41 4.34
CA SER A 110 2.48 7.71 5.00
C SER A 110 2.07 7.67 6.47
N ALA A 111 2.31 8.75 7.22
CA ALA A 111 1.80 8.87 8.59
C ALA A 111 0.28 8.76 8.62
N THR A 112 -0.41 9.34 7.63
CA THR A 112 -1.87 9.24 7.48
C THR A 112 -2.33 7.78 7.39
N HIS A 113 -1.69 6.94 6.58
CA HIS A 113 -2.03 5.52 6.47
C HIS A 113 -1.87 4.79 7.82
N GLN A 114 -0.77 5.02 8.53
CA GLN A 114 -0.50 4.40 9.83
C GLN A 114 -1.48 4.87 10.91
N ILE A 115 -1.82 6.15 10.91
CA ILE A 115 -2.80 6.70 11.85
C ILE A 115 -4.20 6.14 11.56
N ILE A 116 -4.60 6.02 10.30
CA ILE A 116 -5.86 5.37 9.91
C ILE A 116 -5.92 3.93 10.43
N ALA A 117 -4.88 3.13 10.21
CA ALA A 117 -4.81 1.76 10.71
C ALA A 117 -4.87 1.72 12.25
N ALA A 118 -4.24 2.66 12.95
CA ALA A 118 -4.32 2.77 14.39
C ALA A 118 -5.72 3.17 14.89
N LEU A 119 -6.41 4.10 14.21
CA LEU A 119 -7.79 4.49 14.52
C LEU A 119 -8.77 3.32 14.35
N VAL A 120 -8.58 2.50 13.31
CA VAL A 120 -9.37 1.27 13.10
C VAL A 120 -9.14 0.29 14.25
N ARG A 121 -7.88 0.01 14.61
CA ARG A 121 -7.54 -0.87 15.73
C ARG A 121 -8.11 -0.40 17.07
N ARG A 122 -8.24 0.90 17.28
CA ARG A 122 -8.83 1.51 18.49
C ARG A 122 -10.37 1.59 18.42
N GLY A 123 -10.99 1.15 17.33
CA GLY A 123 -12.46 1.15 17.19
C GLY A 123 -13.07 2.52 16.88
N TYR A 124 -12.28 3.56 16.64
CA TYR A 124 -12.78 4.87 16.22
C TYR A 124 -13.33 4.87 14.79
N VAL A 125 -12.68 4.10 13.92
CA VAL A 125 -13.02 3.98 12.51
C VAL A 125 -13.53 2.56 12.23
N ARG A 126 -14.72 2.48 11.68
CA ARG A 126 -15.39 1.22 11.38
C ARG A 126 -15.11 0.68 9.98
N GLN A 127 -14.83 1.58 9.03
CA GLN A 127 -14.51 1.23 7.65
C GLN A 127 -13.64 2.31 7.01
N VAL A 128 -12.74 1.89 6.13
CA VAL A 128 -11.98 2.74 5.22
C VAL A 128 -12.48 2.47 3.80
N VAL A 129 -12.72 3.53 3.03
CA VAL A 129 -13.16 3.49 1.63
C VAL A 129 -12.09 4.21 0.81
N SER A 130 -11.40 3.50 -0.04
CA SER A 130 -10.28 4.04 -0.82
C SER A 130 -10.55 4.04 -2.31
N CYS A 131 -10.15 5.11 -2.99
CA CYS A 131 -10.03 5.18 -4.44
C CYS A 131 -8.59 4.93 -4.92
N ASN A 132 -7.64 4.69 -4.00
CA ASN A 132 -6.25 4.41 -4.33
C ASN A 132 -6.07 2.94 -4.70
N VAL A 133 -5.14 2.70 -5.61
CA VAL A 133 -4.78 1.37 -6.13
C VAL A 133 -3.37 0.92 -5.67
N ASP A 134 -2.74 1.67 -4.77
CA ASP A 134 -1.31 1.61 -4.40
C ASP A 134 -0.97 0.58 -3.31
N CYS A 135 -1.98 -0.12 -2.77
CA CYS A 135 -1.84 -1.11 -1.69
C CYS A 135 -1.34 -0.56 -0.34
N LEU A 136 -1.16 0.77 -0.18
CA LEU A 136 -0.54 1.34 1.02
C LEU A 136 -1.38 1.17 2.28
N HIS A 137 -2.71 1.08 2.17
CA HIS A 137 -3.57 0.75 3.29
C HIS A 137 -3.30 -0.66 3.83
N ILE A 138 -3.17 -1.66 2.95
CA ILE A 138 -2.84 -3.03 3.36
C ILE A 138 -1.42 -3.07 3.94
N LYS A 139 -0.45 -2.43 3.29
CA LYS A 139 0.93 -2.31 3.79
C LYS A 139 1.00 -1.65 5.17
N SER A 140 0.09 -0.73 5.52
CA SER A 140 0.02 -0.12 6.86
C SER A 140 -0.54 -1.06 7.94
N GLY A 141 -0.90 -2.29 7.58
CA GLY A 141 -1.49 -3.28 8.49
C GLY A 141 -2.99 -3.08 8.73
N LEU A 142 -3.67 -2.39 7.82
CA LEU A 142 -5.13 -2.33 7.82
C LEU A 142 -5.70 -3.68 7.38
N ALA A 143 -6.61 -4.24 8.15
CA ALA A 143 -7.27 -5.50 7.83
C ALA A 143 -8.18 -5.35 6.60
N SER A 144 -8.18 -6.32 5.71
CA SER A 144 -8.92 -6.28 4.42
C SER A 144 -10.44 -6.19 4.61
N ASP A 145 -10.99 -6.76 5.67
CA ASP A 145 -12.41 -6.62 6.03
C ASP A 145 -12.79 -5.17 6.44
N LYS A 146 -11.81 -4.34 6.78
CA LYS A 146 -11.95 -2.92 7.12
C LYS A 146 -11.65 -1.97 5.95
N LEU A 147 -11.35 -2.50 4.79
CA LEU A 147 -11.00 -1.74 3.60
C LEU A 147 -11.99 -2.04 2.45
N CYS A 148 -12.46 -0.99 1.77
CA CYS A 148 -13.17 -1.07 0.49
C CYS A 148 -12.30 -0.37 -0.56
N GLU A 149 -11.71 -1.12 -1.47
CA GLU A 149 -10.89 -0.59 -2.58
C GLU A 149 -11.78 -0.44 -3.82
N LEU A 150 -12.39 0.74 -3.98
CA LEU A 150 -13.42 0.97 -5.00
C LEU A 150 -12.89 0.94 -6.44
N HIS A 151 -11.61 1.24 -6.64
CA HIS A 151 -10.97 1.18 -7.96
C HIS A 151 -10.01 -0.01 -8.09
N GLY A 152 -10.10 -0.96 -7.16
CA GLY A 152 -9.24 -2.13 -7.12
C GLY A 152 -7.88 -1.89 -6.49
N ASN A 153 -6.95 -2.81 -6.76
CA ASN A 153 -5.61 -2.81 -6.16
C ASN A 153 -4.59 -3.37 -7.16
N CYS A 154 -3.57 -2.58 -7.50
CA CYS A 154 -2.49 -2.99 -8.42
C CYS A 154 -1.67 -4.20 -7.95
N PHE A 155 -1.80 -4.61 -6.70
CA PHE A 155 -1.09 -5.75 -6.13
C PHE A 155 -1.99 -6.97 -5.91
N ALA A 156 -3.26 -6.88 -6.25
CA ALA A 156 -4.21 -7.97 -6.03
C ALA A 156 -4.48 -8.78 -7.30
N GLU A 157 -4.63 -10.08 -7.11
CA GLU A 157 -5.10 -11.04 -8.10
C GLU A 157 -6.23 -11.86 -7.51
N ARG A 158 -7.21 -12.23 -8.31
CA ARG A 158 -8.33 -13.09 -7.87
C ARG A 158 -8.52 -14.28 -8.81
N CYS A 159 -8.73 -15.43 -8.22
CA CYS A 159 -9.03 -16.65 -8.97
C CYS A 159 -10.43 -16.56 -9.59
N GLU A 160 -10.52 -16.77 -10.92
CA GLU A 160 -11.80 -16.77 -11.63
C GLU A 160 -12.70 -17.96 -11.26
N THR A 161 -12.14 -19.04 -10.70
CA THR A 161 -12.87 -20.26 -10.36
C THR A 161 -13.39 -20.25 -8.93
N CYS A 162 -12.52 -20.02 -7.92
CA CYS A 162 -12.90 -20.10 -6.50
C CYS A 162 -13.06 -18.72 -5.83
N GLY A 163 -12.74 -17.63 -6.51
CA GLY A 163 -12.85 -16.26 -5.98
C GLY A 163 -11.78 -15.89 -4.95
N LYS A 164 -10.83 -16.79 -4.63
CA LYS A 164 -9.77 -16.49 -3.66
C LYS A 164 -8.87 -15.37 -4.17
N GLU A 165 -8.64 -14.39 -3.32
CA GLU A 165 -7.80 -13.23 -3.60
C GLU A 165 -6.40 -13.42 -3.02
N TYR A 166 -5.41 -12.90 -3.76
CA TYR A 166 -4.00 -12.92 -3.40
C TYR A 166 -3.45 -11.50 -3.51
N VAL A 167 -2.91 -10.97 -2.44
CA VAL A 167 -2.19 -9.69 -2.44
C VAL A 167 -0.70 -10.01 -2.54
N ARG A 168 -0.06 -9.46 -3.58
CA ARG A 168 1.35 -9.75 -3.91
C ARG A 168 2.28 -8.66 -3.40
N ASP A 169 3.56 -8.96 -3.35
CA ASP A 169 4.65 -8.00 -3.10
C ASP A 169 5.15 -7.30 -4.39
N PHE A 170 4.53 -7.60 -5.53
CA PHE A 170 4.80 -7.02 -6.84
C PHE A 170 3.52 -6.52 -7.53
N GLU A 171 3.67 -5.52 -8.38
CA GLU A 171 2.55 -4.91 -9.11
C GLU A 171 2.08 -5.77 -10.28
N GLN A 172 0.76 -5.88 -10.47
CA GLN A 172 0.15 -6.44 -11.66
C GLN A 172 0.31 -5.46 -12.83
N LEU A 173 0.75 -5.97 -13.98
CA LEU A 173 1.01 -5.15 -15.18
C LEU A 173 -0.20 -5.03 -16.09
N THR A 174 -1.31 -5.70 -15.77
CA THR A 174 -2.59 -5.65 -16.48
C THR A 174 -3.60 -4.80 -15.74
N VAL A 175 -4.66 -4.36 -16.41
CA VAL A 175 -5.82 -3.64 -15.88
C VAL A 175 -7.09 -4.12 -16.60
N GLY A 176 -8.27 -3.95 -16.00
CA GLY A 176 -9.53 -4.36 -16.59
C GLY A 176 -9.80 -5.85 -16.42
N PHE A 177 -9.42 -6.43 -15.28
CA PHE A 177 -9.67 -7.84 -14.94
C PHE A 177 -9.07 -8.84 -15.93
N GLN A 178 -7.92 -8.52 -16.51
CA GLN A 178 -7.21 -9.38 -17.45
C GLN A 178 -6.52 -10.54 -16.75
N LEU A 179 -6.26 -11.62 -17.50
CA LEU A 179 -5.48 -12.74 -17.01
C LEU A 179 -4.03 -12.32 -16.76
N THR A 180 -3.52 -12.65 -15.56
CA THR A 180 -2.14 -12.32 -15.17
C THR A 180 -1.10 -13.36 -15.65
N GLY A 181 -1.57 -14.48 -16.19
CA GLY A 181 -0.72 -15.62 -16.57
C GLY A 181 -0.47 -16.62 -15.44
N ARG A 182 -0.88 -16.28 -14.20
CA ARG A 182 -0.69 -17.14 -13.02
C ARG A 182 -1.93 -17.93 -12.67
N HIS A 183 -1.75 -18.93 -11.80
CA HIS A 183 -2.80 -19.85 -11.35
C HIS A 183 -3.03 -19.77 -9.84
N CYS A 184 -4.20 -20.23 -9.44
CA CYS A 184 -4.59 -20.32 -8.04
C CYS A 184 -3.62 -21.23 -7.27
N LEU A 185 -3.13 -20.74 -6.12
CA LEU A 185 -2.22 -21.50 -5.25
C LEU A 185 -2.94 -22.59 -4.43
N ASP A 186 -4.27 -22.64 -4.49
CA ASP A 186 -5.04 -23.75 -3.96
C ASP A 186 -4.91 -24.93 -4.90
N GLY A 187 -4.17 -25.96 -4.47
CA GLY A 187 -3.88 -27.15 -5.28
C GLY A 187 -5.11 -27.93 -5.74
N ALA A 188 -6.25 -27.77 -5.07
CA ALA A 188 -7.52 -28.37 -5.47
C ALA A 188 -8.26 -27.54 -6.53
N CYS A 189 -7.91 -26.27 -6.69
CA CYS A 189 -8.60 -25.33 -7.61
C CYS A 189 -7.88 -25.21 -8.96
N GLY A 190 -6.60 -24.81 -8.97
CA GLY A 190 -5.80 -24.59 -10.17
C GLY A 190 -6.34 -23.56 -11.17
N GLY A 191 -7.37 -22.77 -10.80
CA GLY A 191 -8.02 -21.79 -11.65
C GLY A 191 -7.05 -20.65 -12.03
N ARG A 192 -7.32 -19.94 -13.16
CA ARG A 192 -6.50 -18.82 -13.61
C ARG A 192 -6.74 -17.59 -12.73
N LEU A 193 -5.71 -16.76 -12.60
CA LEU A 193 -5.79 -15.50 -11.85
C LEU A 193 -6.00 -14.31 -12.79
N ARG A 194 -6.82 -13.37 -12.32
CA ARG A 194 -7.06 -12.07 -12.96
C ARG A 194 -6.61 -10.94 -12.06
N ASP A 195 -6.10 -9.87 -12.64
CA ASP A 195 -5.85 -8.63 -11.91
C ASP A 195 -7.15 -8.08 -11.28
N GLN A 196 -6.99 -7.21 -10.31
CA GLN A 196 -8.10 -6.59 -9.59
C GLN A 196 -8.04 -5.06 -9.71
N VAL A 197 -7.68 -4.57 -10.90
CA VAL A 197 -7.57 -3.15 -11.21
C VAL A 197 -8.64 -2.77 -12.22
N LEU A 198 -9.42 -1.73 -11.93
CA LEU A 198 -10.45 -1.25 -12.83
C LEU A 198 -9.86 -0.36 -13.93
N ASP A 199 -10.39 -0.50 -15.14
CA ASP A 199 -10.30 0.55 -16.15
C ASP A 199 -11.51 1.50 -16.05
N TRP A 200 -11.54 2.55 -16.86
CA TRP A 200 -12.55 3.61 -16.79
C TRP A 200 -14.00 3.13 -16.99
N ASP A 201 -14.20 2.15 -17.85
CA ASP A 201 -15.52 1.62 -18.19
C ASP A 201 -15.96 0.46 -17.30
N ASP A 202 -15.10 0.01 -16.39
CA ASP A 202 -15.42 -1.09 -15.50
C ASP A 202 -16.36 -0.67 -14.38
N ALA A 203 -17.30 -1.56 -14.05
CA ALA A 203 -18.18 -1.37 -12.91
C ALA A 203 -17.41 -1.49 -11.59
N LEU A 204 -17.73 -0.62 -10.62
CA LEU A 204 -17.14 -0.72 -9.29
C LEU A 204 -17.48 -2.09 -8.65
N PRO A 205 -16.54 -2.66 -7.84
CA PRO A 205 -16.76 -3.92 -7.15
C PRO A 205 -18.03 -3.85 -6.26
N GLU A 206 -19.04 -4.65 -6.61
CA GLU A 206 -20.38 -4.53 -6.01
C GLU A 206 -20.38 -4.75 -4.49
N VAL A 207 -19.60 -5.70 -4.01
CA VAL A 207 -19.50 -6.04 -2.58
C VAL A 207 -18.90 -4.88 -1.79
N GLU A 208 -17.79 -4.33 -2.28
CA GLU A 208 -17.08 -3.19 -1.68
C GLU A 208 -17.95 -1.92 -1.74
N LEU A 209 -18.60 -1.68 -2.87
CA LEU A 209 -19.49 -0.52 -3.04
C LEU A 209 -20.67 -0.57 -2.07
N LYS A 210 -21.39 -1.70 -2.01
CA LYS A 210 -22.52 -1.86 -1.07
C LYS A 210 -22.07 -1.74 0.38
N ARG A 211 -20.91 -2.29 0.74
CA ARG A 211 -20.32 -2.16 2.07
C ARG A 211 -19.97 -0.71 2.39
N ALA A 212 -19.29 0.00 1.48
CA ALA A 212 -18.93 1.41 1.63
C ALA A 212 -20.17 2.28 1.83
N GLU A 213 -21.21 2.07 1.04
CA GLU A 213 -22.48 2.78 1.14
C GLU A 213 -23.19 2.52 2.46
N ARG A 214 -23.29 1.25 2.89
CA ARG A 214 -23.92 0.85 4.15
C ARG A 214 -23.19 1.48 5.33
N GLU A 215 -21.87 1.31 5.40
CA GLU A 215 -21.07 1.82 6.52
C GLU A 215 -21.12 3.34 6.60
N SER A 216 -21.02 4.05 5.46
CA SER A 216 -21.15 5.51 5.41
C SER A 216 -22.55 5.98 5.85
N THR A 217 -23.59 5.25 5.50
CA THR A 217 -24.97 5.60 5.92
C THR A 217 -25.13 5.53 7.44
N HIS A 218 -24.46 4.61 8.11
CA HIS A 218 -24.58 4.41 9.56
C HIS A 218 -23.45 5.08 10.37
N ALA A 219 -22.49 5.72 9.71
CA ALA A 219 -21.41 6.41 10.40
C ALA A 219 -21.88 7.68 11.12
N TYR A 220 -21.25 8.00 12.25
CA TYR A 220 -21.37 9.29 12.91
C TYR A 220 -20.72 10.40 12.11
N ALA A 221 -19.57 10.11 11.50
CA ALA A 221 -18.88 11.04 10.62
C ALA A 221 -18.23 10.32 9.42
N SER A 222 -18.30 10.96 8.25
CA SER A 222 -17.45 10.66 7.09
C SER A 222 -16.30 11.65 7.06
N ILE A 223 -15.07 11.14 7.03
CA ILE A 223 -13.82 11.93 7.00
C ILE A 223 -13.14 11.65 5.67
N VAL A 224 -13.01 12.68 4.85
CA VAL A 224 -12.38 12.61 3.53
C VAL A 224 -10.96 13.14 3.64
N LEU A 225 -9.98 12.35 3.19
CA LEU A 225 -8.56 12.68 3.24
C LEU A 225 -7.94 12.57 1.84
N GLY A 226 -7.41 13.69 1.32
CA GLY A 226 -6.66 13.72 0.07
C GLY A 226 -7.44 13.28 -1.17
N SER A 227 -8.75 13.55 -1.22
CA SER A 227 -9.61 13.22 -2.36
C SER A 227 -10.27 14.45 -2.96
N SER A 228 -10.21 14.59 -4.28
CA SER A 228 -10.88 15.67 -5.02
C SER A 228 -12.40 15.52 -5.08
N LEU A 229 -12.96 14.37 -4.69
CA LEU A 229 -14.40 14.06 -4.70
C LEU A 229 -15.09 14.32 -6.05
N GLN A 230 -14.48 13.91 -7.16
CA GLN A 230 -14.99 14.18 -8.51
C GLN A 230 -15.59 12.97 -9.21
N ILE A 231 -15.07 11.77 -8.99
CA ILE A 231 -15.44 10.55 -9.73
C ILE A 231 -16.67 9.88 -9.12
N LYS A 232 -17.76 9.80 -9.89
CA LYS A 232 -18.98 9.09 -9.49
C LYS A 232 -18.83 7.56 -9.70
N PRO A 233 -19.51 6.75 -8.86
CA PRO A 233 -20.34 7.11 -7.71
C PRO A 233 -19.54 7.34 -6.42
N ALA A 234 -18.24 7.04 -6.40
CA ALA A 234 -17.39 7.10 -5.21
C ALA A 234 -17.42 8.45 -4.48
N CYS A 235 -17.43 9.57 -5.23
CA CYS A 235 -17.46 10.92 -4.66
C CYS A 235 -18.74 11.27 -3.87
N ASP A 236 -19.82 10.52 -4.05
CA ASP A 236 -21.09 10.76 -3.36
C ASP A 236 -21.27 9.89 -2.12
N ILE A 237 -20.47 8.84 -1.94
CA ILE A 237 -20.55 7.94 -0.78
C ILE A 237 -20.35 8.67 0.55
N PRO A 238 -19.37 9.59 0.71
CA PRO A 238 -19.20 10.35 1.96
C PRO A 238 -20.44 11.13 2.37
N LEU A 239 -21.23 11.60 1.40
CA LEU A 239 -22.45 12.36 1.67
C LEU A 239 -23.56 11.52 2.31
N ARG A 240 -23.53 10.19 2.20
CA ARG A 240 -24.55 9.31 2.79
C ARG A 240 -24.66 9.48 4.31
N THR A 241 -23.57 9.86 4.96
CA THR A 241 -23.57 10.19 6.39
C THR A 241 -24.49 11.38 6.70
N THR A 242 -24.57 12.36 5.79
CA THR A 242 -25.39 13.59 5.97
C THR A 242 -26.83 13.43 5.47
N HIS A 243 -27.12 12.38 4.66
CA HIS A 243 -28.42 12.12 4.08
C HIS A 243 -29.31 11.31 5.03
N LEU A 244 -29.80 11.92 6.11
CA LEU A 244 -31.00 11.43 6.74
C LEU A 244 -32.21 11.87 5.90
N LYS A 245 -33.03 10.89 5.46
CA LYS A 245 -34.39 11.22 5.01
C LYS A 245 -35.00 12.07 6.11
N ARG A 246 -35.44 13.29 5.80
CA ARG A 246 -36.17 14.18 6.73
C ARG A 246 -37.39 13.41 7.23
N ARG A 247 -37.26 12.65 8.31
CA ARG A 247 -38.42 12.32 9.15
C ARG A 247 -38.82 13.62 9.82
N ARG A 248 -40.07 14.07 9.61
CA ARG A 248 -40.61 15.21 10.33
C ARG A 248 -40.31 15.04 11.81
N GLY A 249 -39.62 16.00 12.42
CA GLY A 249 -39.30 16.02 13.84
C GLY A 249 -37.93 15.51 14.28
N VAL A 250 -37.01 15.13 13.38
CA VAL A 250 -35.62 14.80 13.74
C VAL A 250 -34.77 16.09 13.72
N ASP A 251 -34.25 16.44 14.87
CA ASP A 251 -33.39 17.60 15.11
C ASP A 251 -32.08 17.48 14.28
N ASP A 252 -31.57 18.60 13.73
CA ASP A 252 -30.34 18.66 12.94
C ASP A 252 -29.10 18.13 13.69
N LYS A 253 -29.13 18.11 15.04
CA LYS A 253 -28.08 17.52 15.88
C LYS A 253 -27.85 16.01 15.66
N TYR A 254 -28.79 15.32 15.02
CA TYR A 254 -28.67 13.89 14.68
C TYR A 254 -28.17 13.62 13.26
N ARG A 255 -27.82 14.67 12.50
CA ARG A 255 -27.15 14.49 11.21
C ARG A 255 -25.72 14.06 11.42
N GLY A 256 -25.26 13.08 10.63
CA GLY A 256 -23.85 12.75 10.60
C GLY A 256 -23.02 13.93 10.05
N LYS A 257 -21.75 13.98 10.42
CA LYS A 257 -20.81 15.03 10.05
C LYS A 257 -20.02 14.63 8.81
N LEU A 258 -19.76 15.59 7.93
CA LEU A 258 -18.81 15.44 6.83
C LEU A 258 -17.58 16.33 7.11
N VAL A 259 -16.40 15.76 7.13
CA VAL A 259 -15.13 16.47 7.27
C VAL A 259 -14.31 16.25 6.00
N ILE A 260 -13.70 17.31 5.47
CA ILE A 260 -12.84 17.25 4.29
C ILE A 260 -11.48 17.83 4.63
N VAL A 261 -10.43 17.05 4.42
CA VAL A 261 -9.02 17.48 4.49
C VAL A 261 -8.43 17.28 3.09
N ASN A 262 -8.22 18.38 2.40
CA ASN A 262 -7.68 18.35 1.03
C ASN A 262 -7.05 19.70 0.69
N LEU A 263 -5.93 19.68 -0.05
CA LEU A 263 -5.27 20.92 -0.47
C LEU A 263 -6.08 21.73 -1.48
N GLN A 264 -6.83 21.06 -2.35
CA GLN A 264 -7.70 21.73 -3.33
C GLN A 264 -9.11 21.84 -2.78
N ALA A 265 -9.82 22.91 -3.16
CA ALA A 265 -11.26 22.99 -2.91
C ALA A 265 -11.99 21.84 -3.61
N THR A 266 -13.07 21.38 -2.98
CA THR A 266 -13.91 20.33 -3.56
C THR A 266 -15.34 20.81 -3.81
N VAL A 267 -16.03 20.21 -4.75
CA VAL A 267 -17.45 20.51 -5.03
C VAL A 267 -18.38 20.18 -3.86
N LYS A 268 -17.85 19.52 -2.82
CA LYS A 268 -18.61 19.10 -1.64
C LYS A 268 -18.34 19.97 -0.40
N ASP A 269 -17.39 20.91 -0.44
CA ASP A 269 -16.99 21.75 0.71
C ASP A 269 -18.19 22.46 1.38
N LYS A 270 -19.12 22.99 0.56
CA LYS A 270 -20.34 23.65 1.07
C LYS A 270 -21.27 22.73 1.87
N LYS A 271 -21.08 21.41 1.80
CA LYS A 271 -21.86 20.40 2.53
C LYS A 271 -21.11 19.86 3.75
N ALA A 272 -19.84 20.21 3.89
CA ALA A 272 -18.99 19.74 4.98
C ALA A 272 -19.26 20.55 6.27
N SER A 273 -19.17 19.87 7.40
CA SER A 273 -19.19 20.47 8.73
C SER A 273 -17.83 21.10 9.08
N LEU A 274 -16.77 20.61 8.46
CA LEU A 274 -15.39 21.07 8.65
C LEU A 274 -14.62 20.86 7.37
N VAL A 275 -13.87 21.87 6.91
CA VAL A 275 -12.94 21.83 5.80
C VAL A 275 -11.58 22.32 6.28
N ILE A 276 -10.52 21.56 5.99
CA ILE A 276 -9.13 21.91 6.32
C ILE A 276 -8.30 21.79 5.04
N HIS A 277 -7.71 22.90 4.61
CA HIS A 277 -6.83 22.94 3.45
C HIS A 277 -5.37 22.82 3.91
N ALA A 278 -4.91 21.56 4.07
CA ALA A 278 -3.56 21.22 4.44
C ALA A 278 -3.21 19.79 3.98
N GLU A 279 -1.95 19.43 4.03
CA GLU A 279 -1.50 18.06 3.83
C GLU A 279 -2.12 17.11 4.86
N SER A 280 -2.59 15.97 4.40
CA SER A 280 -3.24 14.99 5.28
C SER A 280 -2.31 14.52 6.40
N ASP A 281 -1.02 14.32 6.13
CA ASP A 281 -0.04 13.89 7.15
C ASP A 281 0.09 14.94 8.25
N ARG A 282 0.10 16.24 7.88
CA ARG A 282 0.18 17.36 8.84
C ARG A 282 -1.03 17.41 9.76
N VAL A 283 -2.24 17.26 9.21
CA VAL A 283 -3.48 17.26 9.99
C VAL A 283 -3.57 16.01 10.86
N MET A 284 -3.32 14.82 10.28
CA MET A 284 -3.52 13.58 10.99
C MET A 284 -2.50 13.35 12.10
N ARG A 285 -1.26 13.86 12.00
CA ARG A 285 -0.29 13.85 13.12
C ARG A 285 -0.85 14.62 14.33
N ARG A 286 -1.40 15.82 14.14
CA ARG A 286 -2.04 16.59 15.22
C ARG A 286 -3.26 15.88 15.79
N VAL A 287 -4.09 15.30 14.93
CA VAL A 287 -5.21 14.44 15.38
C VAL A 287 -4.70 13.29 16.26
N ALA A 288 -3.62 12.63 15.87
CA ALA A 288 -3.02 11.56 16.67
C ALA A 288 -2.52 12.07 18.04
N GLN A 289 -1.91 13.25 18.11
CA GLN A 289 -1.49 13.89 19.37
C GLN A 289 -2.69 14.17 20.27
N HIS A 290 -3.76 14.83 19.77
CA HIS A 290 -4.97 15.12 20.54
C HIS A 290 -5.70 13.85 21.02
N LEU A 291 -5.58 12.75 20.27
CA LEU A 291 -6.13 11.44 20.65
C LEU A 291 -5.17 10.62 21.52
N ARG A 292 -3.94 11.09 21.77
CA ARG A 292 -2.85 10.34 22.42
C ARG A 292 -2.66 8.98 21.76
N LEU A 293 -2.63 8.97 20.44
CA LEU A 293 -2.51 7.78 19.60
C LEU A 293 -1.06 7.63 19.14
N ARG A 294 -0.39 6.55 19.53
CA ARG A 294 0.94 6.23 19.01
C ARG A 294 0.83 5.85 17.53
N ILE A 295 1.66 6.45 16.69
CA ILE A 295 1.77 6.11 15.27
C ILE A 295 2.69 4.88 15.15
N PRO A 296 2.19 3.75 14.61
CA PRO A 296 3.01 2.54 14.47
C PRO A 296 4.14 2.73 13.44
N GLU A 297 5.26 2.08 13.67
CA GLU A 297 6.32 1.98 12.68
C GLU A 297 5.85 1.13 11.50
N TYR A 298 6.39 1.39 10.30
CA TYR A 298 6.20 0.51 9.16
C TYR A 298 7.35 -0.51 9.11
N ILE A 299 6.97 -1.76 9.26
CA ILE A 299 7.87 -2.90 9.16
C ILE A 299 7.55 -3.64 7.88
N ARG A 300 8.54 -3.78 6.99
CA ARG A 300 8.42 -4.60 5.78
C ARG A 300 9.02 -5.97 6.04
N VAL A 301 8.34 -6.99 5.53
CA VAL A 301 8.80 -8.38 5.59
C VAL A 301 8.85 -8.91 4.17
N ASP A 302 10.07 -9.04 3.64
CA ASP A 302 10.34 -9.57 2.31
C ASP A 302 10.65 -11.06 2.42
N ARG A 303 10.07 -11.89 1.53
CA ARG A 303 10.21 -13.35 1.58
C ARG A 303 10.58 -13.91 0.23
N LEU A 304 11.42 -14.94 0.24
CA LEU A 304 11.78 -15.72 -0.95
C LEU A 304 12.05 -17.18 -0.60
N ARG A 305 12.12 -18.01 -1.63
CA ARG A 305 12.56 -19.41 -1.53
C ARG A 305 13.83 -19.60 -2.33
N VAL A 306 14.74 -20.39 -1.80
CA VAL A 306 15.91 -20.87 -2.53
C VAL A 306 15.76 -22.37 -2.72
N LYS A 307 15.77 -22.80 -3.97
CA LYS A 307 15.69 -24.19 -4.37
C LYS A 307 17.08 -24.69 -4.76
N TYR A 308 17.43 -25.86 -4.24
CA TYR A 308 18.64 -26.58 -4.58
C TYR A 308 18.24 -27.85 -5.32
N GLU A 309 18.57 -27.92 -6.60
CA GLU A 309 18.10 -28.95 -7.52
C GLU A 309 19.30 -29.74 -8.08
N PRO A 310 19.69 -30.86 -7.45
CA PRO A 310 20.75 -31.71 -7.97
C PRO A 310 20.29 -32.48 -9.21
N SER A 311 21.25 -32.71 -10.09
CA SER A 311 21.12 -33.57 -11.30
C SER A 311 22.31 -34.52 -11.36
N VAL A 312 22.30 -35.50 -12.32
CA VAL A 312 23.34 -36.53 -12.43
C VAL A 312 24.77 -35.96 -12.58
N ALA A 313 24.91 -34.81 -13.23
CA ALA A 313 26.23 -34.23 -13.53
C ALA A 313 26.33 -32.75 -13.14
N SER A 314 25.28 -32.20 -12.51
CA SER A 314 25.22 -30.75 -12.19
C SER A 314 24.27 -30.51 -11.03
N PHE A 315 24.25 -29.31 -10.51
CA PHE A 315 23.17 -28.81 -9.68
C PHE A 315 22.78 -27.39 -10.08
N ALA A 316 21.54 -27.01 -9.75
CA ALA A 316 21.04 -25.67 -9.92
C ALA A 316 20.65 -25.05 -8.58
N ILE A 317 20.95 -23.76 -8.42
CA ILE A 317 20.40 -22.93 -7.36
C ILE A 317 19.45 -21.95 -8.04
N ARG A 318 18.18 -21.98 -7.61
CA ARG A 318 17.14 -21.08 -8.10
C ARG A 318 16.58 -20.28 -6.93
N VAL A 319 16.55 -18.95 -7.06
CA VAL A 319 15.90 -18.08 -6.08
C VAL A 319 14.61 -17.60 -6.69
N VAL A 320 13.50 -17.90 -6.03
CA VAL A 320 12.15 -17.70 -6.55
C VAL A 320 11.29 -16.95 -5.53
N ASN A 321 10.25 -16.28 -6.01
CA ASN A 321 9.28 -15.63 -5.15
C ASN A 321 8.59 -16.64 -4.23
N ILE A 322 8.16 -16.20 -3.05
CA ILE A 322 7.55 -17.08 -2.04
C ILE A 322 6.24 -17.70 -2.52
N ASP A 323 5.50 -16.98 -3.31
CA ASP A 323 4.15 -17.36 -3.74
C ASP A 323 4.14 -18.10 -5.07
N ASP A 324 4.99 -17.68 -6.02
CA ASP A 324 5.01 -18.22 -7.38
C ASP A 324 6.44 -18.17 -7.94
N GLU A 325 6.89 -19.26 -8.56
CA GLU A 325 8.26 -19.38 -9.06
C GLU A 325 8.56 -18.45 -10.22
N ASP A 326 7.55 -18.13 -11.02
CA ASP A 326 7.66 -17.25 -12.18
C ASP A 326 7.38 -15.79 -11.83
N ALA A 327 6.98 -15.50 -10.58
CA ALA A 327 6.75 -14.14 -10.13
C ALA A 327 8.06 -13.37 -9.90
N PRO A 328 8.09 -12.06 -10.20
CA PRO A 328 9.27 -11.24 -9.97
C PRO A 328 9.59 -11.11 -8.47
N ILE A 329 10.86 -10.82 -8.17
CA ILE A 329 11.33 -10.43 -6.83
C ILE A 329 11.88 -8.99 -6.94
N PRO A 330 11.02 -7.98 -6.99
CA PRO A 330 11.42 -6.62 -7.38
C PRO A 330 12.31 -5.91 -6.34
N TRP A 331 12.31 -6.39 -5.11
CA TRP A 331 13.10 -5.85 -4.01
C TRP A 331 14.55 -6.41 -3.97
N LEU A 332 14.86 -7.43 -4.79
CA LEU A 332 16.16 -8.07 -4.86
C LEU A 332 16.90 -7.63 -6.13
N ASP A 333 18.09 -7.05 -5.98
CA ASP A 333 18.95 -6.64 -7.10
C ASP A 333 19.89 -7.77 -7.53
N ARG A 334 20.63 -8.32 -6.56
CA ARG A 334 21.71 -9.27 -6.81
C ARG A 334 21.90 -10.21 -5.62
N ILE A 335 22.37 -11.43 -5.92
CA ILE A 335 22.83 -12.38 -4.91
C ILE A 335 24.26 -12.77 -5.26
N ASP A 336 25.17 -12.59 -4.32
CA ASP A 336 26.53 -13.08 -4.44
C ASP A 336 26.64 -14.46 -3.80
N LEU A 337 27.09 -15.45 -4.55
CA LEU A 337 27.28 -16.82 -4.10
C LEU A 337 28.77 -17.14 -3.93
N ARG A 338 29.11 -17.84 -2.84
CA ARG A 338 30.40 -18.49 -2.63
C ARG A 338 30.15 -19.88 -2.11
N PHE A 339 31.05 -20.78 -2.40
CA PHE A 339 30.94 -22.19 -2.03
C PHE A 339 32.11 -22.60 -1.15
N SER A 340 31.86 -23.38 -0.11
CA SER A 340 32.89 -23.92 0.77
C SER A 340 32.66 -25.39 1.11
N SER A 341 33.72 -26.04 1.58
CA SER A 341 33.67 -27.40 2.13
C SER A 341 32.90 -27.39 3.44
N PRO A 342 32.08 -28.42 3.73
CA PRO A 342 31.37 -28.54 5.00
C PRO A 342 32.32 -28.79 6.21
N GLN A 343 33.51 -29.35 5.97
CA GLN A 343 34.39 -29.85 7.04
C GLN A 343 35.28 -28.74 7.63
N ASP A 344 35.84 -27.89 6.78
CA ASP A 344 36.86 -26.91 7.17
C ASP A 344 36.52 -25.48 6.78
N ASP A 345 35.33 -25.27 6.17
CA ASP A 345 34.84 -23.97 5.66
C ASP A 345 35.80 -23.29 4.65
N VAL A 346 36.69 -24.10 4.06
CA VAL A 346 37.62 -23.62 3.03
C VAL A 346 36.83 -23.33 1.75
N LEU A 347 37.00 -22.11 1.21
CA LEU A 347 36.36 -21.73 -0.05
C LEU A 347 36.86 -22.62 -1.20
N LEU A 348 35.93 -23.21 -1.93
CA LEU A 348 36.21 -24.05 -3.10
C LEU A 348 36.60 -23.22 -4.32
N SER A 349 36.25 -21.93 -4.34
CA SER A 349 36.67 -20.95 -5.34
C SER A 349 36.87 -19.58 -4.68
N SER A 350 37.90 -18.84 -5.12
CA SER A 350 38.09 -17.44 -4.75
C SER A 350 37.09 -16.52 -5.46
N GLU A 351 36.42 -17.01 -6.51
CA GLU A 351 35.47 -16.23 -7.28
C GLU A 351 34.09 -16.21 -6.61
N THR A 352 33.48 -15.03 -6.63
CA THR A 352 32.10 -14.81 -6.22
C THR A 352 31.22 -14.86 -7.46
N VAL A 353 30.21 -15.72 -7.46
CA VAL A 353 29.22 -15.77 -8.53
C VAL A 353 28.09 -14.78 -8.24
N ALA A 354 27.96 -13.77 -9.07
CA ALA A 354 26.90 -12.77 -8.92
C ALA A 354 25.69 -13.15 -9.77
N LEU A 355 24.56 -13.43 -9.11
CA LEU A 355 23.28 -13.72 -9.76
C LEU A 355 22.44 -12.45 -9.87
N LYS A 356 21.89 -12.22 -11.06
CA LYS A 356 20.83 -11.26 -11.32
C LYS A 356 19.59 -11.97 -11.82
N SER A 357 18.43 -11.29 -11.79
CA SER A 357 17.20 -11.86 -12.32
C SER A 357 17.43 -12.48 -13.71
N PRO A 358 17.03 -13.73 -13.93
CA PRO A 358 16.11 -14.60 -13.16
C PRO A 358 16.74 -15.40 -12.00
N PHE A 359 17.83 -15.00 -11.40
CA PHE A 359 18.47 -15.57 -10.20
C PHE A 359 18.66 -17.10 -10.24
N VAL A 360 19.19 -17.60 -11.35
CA VAL A 360 19.47 -19.04 -11.55
C VAL A 360 20.96 -19.25 -11.77
N HIS A 361 21.55 -20.19 -11.06
CA HIS A 361 22.94 -20.63 -11.23
C HIS A 361 23.00 -22.13 -11.46
N HIS A 362 23.73 -22.51 -12.50
CA HIS A 362 24.04 -23.90 -12.80
C HIS A 362 25.54 -24.16 -12.62
N MET A 363 25.87 -25.20 -11.85
CA MET A 363 27.26 -25.63 -11.65
C MET A 363 27.41 -27.09 -12.05
N GLN A 364 28.49 -27.41 -12.75
CA GLN A 364 28.83 -28.81 -13.07
C GLN A 364 29.43 -29.50 -11.85
N GLN A 365 28.97 -30.70 -11.55
CA GLN A 365 29.37 -31.46 -10.38
C GLN A 365 30.86 -31.88 -10.41
N LEU A 366 31.47 -32.00 -11.64
CA LEU A 366 32.85 -32.31 -11.86
C LEU A 366 33.87 -31.28 -11.36
N GLN A 367 33.43 -30.08 -10.99
CA GLN A 367 34.27 -29.02 -10.46
C GLN A 367 34.39 -29.02 -8.92
N LEU A 368 33.73 -29.99 -8.26
CA LEU A 368 33.73 -30.07 -6.82
C LEU A 368 34.54 -31.30 -6.34
N PRO A 369 35.43 -31.14 -5.36
CA PRO A 369 36.05 -32.29 -4.69
C PRO A 369 34.98 -33.00 -3.84
N VAL A 370 34.32 -34.01 -4.42
CA VAL A 370 33.22 -34.73 -3.74
C VAL A 370 33.78 -35.81 -2.85
N THR A 371 34.06 -35.50 -1.60
CA THR A 371 34.24 -36.50 -0.54
C THR A 371 32.95 -36.70 0.28
N ASP A 372 32.08 -35.70 0.32
CA ASP A 372 30.81 -35.70 1.05
C ASP A 372 29.66 -35.23 0.16
N ALA A 373 28.46 -35.79 0.35
CA ALA A 373 27.24 -35.40 -0.37
C ALA A 373 26.67 -34.03 0.03
N LEU A 374 27.47 -33.17 0.65
CA LEU A 374 27.09 -31.85 1.14
C LEU A 374 28.00 -30.77 0.59
N LEU A 375 27.43 -29.59 0.37
CA LEU A 375 28.12 -28.36 -0.04
C LEU A 375 27.61 -27.20 0.80
N VAL A 376 28.50 -26.32 1.25
CA VAL A 376 28.07 -25.09 1.93
C VAL A 376 27.99 -23.93 0.95
N VAL A 377 26.86 -23.29 0.90
CA VAL A 377 26.59 -22.10 0.10
C VAL A 377 26.48 -20.87 0.99
N HIS A 378 27.34 -19.90 0.72
CA HIS A 378 27.27 -18.57 1.33
C HIS A 378 26.56 -17.64 0.34
N MET A 379 25.46 -17.05 0.74
CA MET A 379 24.66 -16.15 -0.09
C MET A 379 24.64 -14.76 0.53
N THR A 380 25.01 -13.74 -0.24
CA THR A 380 24.83 -12.34 0.17
C THR A 380 23.78 -11.71 -0.71
N PHE A 381 22.65 -11.35 -0.11
CA PHE A 381 21.52 -10.72 -0.77
C PHE A 381 21.73 -9.21 -0.80
N HIS A 382 21.68 -8.61 -1.96
CA HIS A 382 21.75 -7.18 -2.20
C HIS A 382 20.38 -6.68 -2.63
N PHE A 383 19.87 -5.69 -1.91
CA PHE A 383 18.54 -5.16 -2.13
C PHE A 383 18.53 -4.11 -3.25
N ALA A 384 17.39 -3.99 -3.94
CA ALA A 384 17.22 -3.06 -5.04
C ALA A 384 17.33 -1.60 -4.58
N GLU A 385 17.65 -0.71 -5.51
CA GLU A 385 17.72 0.74 -5.26
C GLU A 385 16.40 1.25 -4.67
N GLY A 386 16.47 2.09 -3.64
CA GLY A 386 15.33 2.55 -2.85
C GLY A 386 15.01 1.69 -1.63
N CYS A 387 15.69 0.55 -1.46
CA CYS A 387 15.74 -0.18 -0.19
C CYS A 387 16.85 0.41 0.68
N THR A 388 16.56 0.59 1.97
CA THR A 388 17.51 1.15 2.95
C THR A 388 18.37 0.08 3.62
N GLU A 389 18.16 -1.16 3.28
CA GLU A 389 18.78 -2.32 3.89
C GLU A 389 20.22 -2.48 3.43
N ARG A 390 21.06 -2.88 4.38
CA ARG A 390 22.42 -3.37 4.09
C ARG A 390 22.32 -4.78 3.52
N PRO A 391 23.31 -5.21 2.71
CA PRO A 391 23.38 -6.60 2.25
C PRO A 391 23.32 -7.59 3.42
N VAL A 392 22.55 -8.65 3.26
CA VAL A 392 22.37 -9.68 4.30
C VAL A 392 22.99 -10.98 3.83
N SER A 393 23.89 -11.54 4.64
CA SER A 393 24.51 -12.83 4.35
C SER A 393 23.79 -13.97 5.06
N LYS A 394 23.60 -15.07 4.36
CA LYS A 394 23.06 -16.34 4.85
C LYS A 394 23.99 -17.47 4.44
N ARG A 395 24.08 -18.49 5.30
CA ARG A 395 24.84 -19.72 5.06
C ARG A 395 23.88 -20.91 5.09
N HIS A 396 24.02 -21.82 4.14
CA HIS A 396 23.23 -23.04 4.10
C HIS A 396 24.09 -24.23 3.65
N SER A 397 23.92 -25.38 4.30
CA SER A 397 24.54 -26.63 3.86
C SER A 397 23.52 -27.38 3.01
N MET A 398 23.78 -27.48 1.70
CA MET A 398 22.89 -28.14 0.75
C MET A 398 23.34 -29.57 0.45
N SER A 399 22.36 -30.42 0.14
CA SER A 399 22.64 -31.78 -0.35
C SER A 399 22.94 -31.77 -1.85
N LEU A 400 23.98 -32.48 -2.26
CA LEU A 400 24.29 -32.72 -3.68
C LEU A 400 23.48 -33.85 -4.31
N VAL A 401 22.64 -34.53 -3.51
CA VAL A 401 21.88 -35.72 -3.97
C VAL A 401 20.37 -35.58 -3.78
N LYS A 402 19.92 -34.59 -2.99
CA LYS A 402 18.49 -34.39 -2.72
C LYS A 402 18.09 -32.98 -3.06
N THR A 403 16.93 -32.82 -3.68
CA THR A 403 16.29 -31.51 -3.85
C THR A 403 15.88 -30.95 -2.48
N GLU A 404 16.24 -29.72 -2.23
CA GLU A 404 15.92 -28.99 -1.00
C GLU A 404 15.31 -27.64 -1.34
N GLU A 405 14.45 -27.15 -0.45
CA GLU A 405 13.89 -25.80 -0.52
C GLU A 405 14.04 -25.11 0.84
N VAL A 406 14.59 -23.92 0.84
CA VAL A 406 14.77 -23.09 2.04
C VAL A 406 14.04 -21.78 1.87
N ARG A 407 13.27 -21.40 2.88
CA ARG A 407 12.59 -20.10 2.92
C ARG A 407 13.41 -19.10 3.72
N TYR A 408 13.58 -17.92 3.16
CA TYR A 408 14.22 -16.80 3.82
C TYR A 408 13.25 -15.66 4.02
N GLU A 409 13.33 -15.04 5.18
CA GLU A 409 12.57 -13.87 5.56
C GLU A 409 13.54 -12.75 5.96
N PHE A 410 13.28 -11.55 5.46
CA PHE A 410 14.03 -10.34 5.74
C PHE A 410 13.08 -9.31 6.33
N THR A 411 13.31 -8.92 7.58
CA THR A 411 12.48 -7.96 8.29
C THR A 411 13.23 -6.65 8.43
N THR A 412 12.62 -5.57 7.98
CA THR A 412 13.21 -4.23 8.01
C THR A 412 12.24 -3.21 8.58
N ILE A 413 12.70 -2.35 9.49
CA ILE A 413 11.98 -1.14 9.89
C ILE A 413 12.23 -0.09 8.81
N VAL A 414 11.27 0.06 7.89
CA VAL A 414 11.43 0.96 6.75
C VAL A 414 11.18 2.41 7.12
N LYS A 415 10.24 2.67 8.03
CA LYS A 415 9.87 4.04 8.38
C LYS A 415 9.43 4.15 9.84
N ARG A 416 10.04 5.10 10.55
CA ARG A 416 9.60 5.58 11.85
C ARG A 416 8.89 6.90 11.66
N TYR A 417 7.81 7.10 12.39
CA TYR A 417 7.03 8.32 12.36
C TYR A 417 7.24 9.03 13.69
N GLU A 418 8.12 10.01 13.72
CA GLU A 418 8.36 10.81 14.91
C GLU A 418 7.07 11.51 15.33
N GLN A 419 6.72 11.40 16.60
CA GLN A 419 5.79 12.32 17.23
C GLN A 419 6.59 13.57 17.49
N GLU A 420 6.14 14.73 17.00
CA GLU A 420 6.66 16.01 17.46
C GLU A 420 6.42 16.04 18.98
N ASN A 421 7.48 15.89 19.76
CA ASN A 421 7.42 16.09 21.20
C ASN A 421 7.15 17.59 21.40
N GLU A 422 6.12 17.95 22.15
CA GLU A 422 6.08 19.22 22.82
C GLU A 422 7.35 19.28 23.68
N GLU A 423 8.25 20.21 23.37
CA GLU A 423 9.32 20.57 24.30
C GLU A 423 8.66 20.88 25.64
N ASP A 424 9.13 20.23 26.66
CA ASP A 424 8.72 20.38 28.04
C ASP A 424 9.18 21.79 28.52
N ASP A 425 8.45 22.81 28.10
CA ASP A 425 8.57 24.18 28.58
C ASP A 425 7.88 24.26 29.94
N GLY A 426 8.58 23.94 30.99
CA GLY A 426 7.97 24.17 32.28
C GLY A 426 8.73 23.77 33.52
N GLN A 427 10.00 24.07 33.62
CA GLN A 427 10.57 24.40 34.93
C GLN A 427 10.42 25.89 35.15
N VAL A 428 9.32 26.29 35.72
CA VAL A 428 9.27 27.49 36.53
C VAL A 428 9.36 27.06 37.98
N SER A 429 10.59 27.13 38.52
CA SER A 429 10.85 27.16 39.96
C SER A 429 10.29 28.45 40.55
N CYS A 430 9.45 28.33 41.55
CA CYS A 430 9.45 29.17 42.76
C CYS A 430 8.80 28.39 43.89
#